data_54857b6e331d5dc634fb5f7ee803eea6
#
_entry.id   54857b6e331d5dc634fb5f7ee803eea6
#
_cell.length_a   1.000
_cell.length_b   1.000
_cell.length_c   1.000
_cell.angle_alpha   90.00
_cell.angle_beta   90.00
_cell.angle_gamma   90.00
#
_symmetry.space_group_name_H-M   'P 1'
#
loop_
_entity.id
_entity.type
_entity.pdbx_description
1 polymer ?
#
loop_
_entity_poly.entity_id
_entity_poly.type
_entity_poly.pdbx_seq_one_letter_code
_entity_poly.pdbx_strand_id
1 'polypeptide(L)'
;HPLLDLRLAINADAGRSLWLGYLGYDAARWIEKLPTSAADDRDWPVMQFERCAGWLVHDALDNRWTAHGTYAKDGVPTLASPDATREYAFTAGPPVPLQSRADYEAGVQRVLDYIAAGDVFQVNLTQRFTSDFAGNPRALYAALADISPAWYGCYGELTRFADDEPQRT
;
A
#
# COMPACT_ATOMS: atom_id res chain seq x y z
N HIS A 1 -10.44 18.88 -8.20
CA HIS A 1 -10.33 17.48 -8.63
C HIS A 1 -9.08 16.85 -8.01
N PRO A 2 -9.17 15.76 -7.23
CA PRO A 2 -8.07 15.26 -6.41
C PRO A 2 -6.75 15.03 -7.17
N LEU A 3 -6.79 14.44 -8.35
CA LEU A 3 -5.58 14.24 -9.17
C LEU A 3 -4.97 15.56 -9.68
N LEU A 4 -5.79 16.58 -9.92
CA LEU A 4 -5.31 17.90 -10.30
C LEU A 4 -4.64 18.59 -9.12
N ASP A 5 -5.22 18.48 -7.93
CA ASP A 5 -4.71 19.08 -6.70
C ASP A 5 -3.37 18.46 -6.33
N LEU A 6 -3.23 17.13 -6.42
CA LEU A 6 -1.97 16.42 -6.26
C LEU A 6 -0.91 16.91 -7.26
N ARG A 7 -1.27 17.03 -8.54
CA ARG A 7 -0.36 17.53 -9.58
C ARG A 7 0.10 18.97 -9.29
N LEU A 8 -0.81 19.83 -8.84
CA LEU A 8 -0.47 21.20 -8.48
C LEU A 8 0.46 21.25 -7.27
N ALA A 9 0.23 20.43 -6.26
CA ALA A 9 1.08 20.33 -5.08
C ALA A 9 2.50 19.86 -5.45
N ILE A 10 2.63 18.80 -6.26
CA ILE A 10 3.92 18.30 -6.74
C ILE A 10 4.65 19.35 -7.57
N ASN A 11 3.95 20.04 -8.49
CA ASN A 11 4.55 21.09 -9.33
C ASN A 11 5.02 22.29 -8.50
N ALA A 12 4.25 22.69 -7.49
CA ALA A 12 4.62 23.77 -6.58
C ALA A 12 5.88 23.44 -5.75
N ASP A 13 6.10 22.17 -5.48
CA ASP A 13 7.31 21.70 -4.78
C ASP A 13 8.57 21.79 -5.66
N ALA A 14 8.43 21.87 -6.99
CA ALA A 14 9.51 22.04 -7.96
C ALA A 14 10.64 21.00 -7.81
N GLY A 15 10.33 19.76 -7.46
CA GLY A 15 11.29 18.66 -7.29
C GLY A 15 12.19 18.76 -6.05
N ARG A 16 11.83 19.58 -5.06
CA ARG A 16 12.61 19.74 -3.84
C ARG A 16 12.44 18.62 -2.83
N SER A 17 11.38 17.84 -2.96
CA SER A 17 11.01 16.78 -2.03
C SER A 17 10.67 15.50 -2.78
N LEU A 18 10.70 14.38 -2.06
CA LEU A 18 10.13 13.12 -2.51
C LEU A 18 8.68 13.05 -2.06
N TRP A 19 7.79 12.66 -2.97
CA TRP A 19 6.38 12.41 -2.66
C TRP A 19 6.13 10.92 -2.68
N LEU A 20 5.70 10.38 -1.55
CA LEU A 20 5.37 8.97 -1.36
C LEU A 20 3.91 8.83 -1.00
N GLY A 21 3.25 7.83 -1.57
CA GLY A 21 1.85 7.60 -1.27
C GLY A 21 1.24 6.52 -2.15
N TYR A 22 -0.09 6.49 -2.18
CA TYR A 22 -0.83 5.54 -2.98
C TYR A 22 -2.09 6.18 -3.58
N LEU A 23 -2.53 5.57 -4.66
CA LEU A 23 -3.86 5.73 -5.23
C LEU A 23 -4.60 4.40 -5.05
N GLY A 24 -5.72 4.43 -4.36
CA GLY A 24 -6.61 3.28 -4.24
C GLY A 24 -7.23 2.93 -5.58
N TYR A 25 -7.68 1.69 -5.73
CA TYR A 25 -8.33 1.22 -6.94
C TYR A 25 -9.56 2.06 -7.31
N ASP A 26 -10.29 2.53 -6.30
CA ASP A 26 -11.49 3.37 -6.45
C ASP A 26 -11.21 4.80 -6.98
N ALA A 27 -9.95 5.23 -7.07
CA ALA A 27 -9.59 6.48 -7.73
C ALA A 27 -10.00 6.51 -9.22
N ALA A 28 -10.21 5.34 -9.83
CA ALA A 28 -10.75 5.23 -11.18
C ALA A 28 -12.12 5.89 -11.34
N ARG A 29 -12.90 6.00 -10.26
CA ARG A 29 -14.21 6.70 -10.23
C ARG A 29 -14.08 8.21 -10.44
N TRP A 30 -12.91 8.78 -10.27
CA TRP A 30 -12.65 10.19 -10.59
C TRP A 30 -12.46 10.42 -12.08
N ILE A 31 -12.23 9.36 -12.85
CA ILE A 31 -11.98 9.39 -14.30
C ILE A 31 -13.21 8.99 -15.06
N GLU A 32 -13.91 7.93 -14.61
CA GLU A 32 -15.08 7.40 -15.29
C GLU A 32 -16.15 6.90 -14.30
N LYS A 33 -17.39 6.77 -14.78
CA LYS A 33 -18.50 6.28 -13.98
C LYS A 33 -18.43 4.76 -13.87
N LEU A 34 -18.02 4.25 -12.72
CA LEU A 34 -17.92 2.83 -12.41
C LEU A 34 -19.02 2.38 -11.44
N PRO A 35 -19.43 1.10 -11.49
CA PRO A 35 -20.34 0.52 -10.51
C PRO A 35 -19.78 0.60 -9.08
N THR A 36 -20.66 0.83 -8.10
CA THR A 36 -20.30 0.89 -6.67
C THR A 36 -20.94 -0.28 -5.91
N SER A 37 -20.73 -1.50 -6.38
CA SER A 37 -21.36 -2.70 -5.78
C SER A 37 -20.61 -3.23 -4.56
N ALA A 38 -19.33 -2.93 -4.41
CA ALA A 38 -18.53 -3.37 -3.26
C ALA A 38 -18.71 -2.39 -2.08
N ALA A 39 -18.86 -2.95 -0.88
CA ALA A 39 -18.86 -2.14 0.34
C ALA A 39 -17.45 -1.64 0.65
N ASP A 40 -17.35 -0.38 1.06
CA ASP A 40 -16.12 0.15 1.64
C ASP A 40 -16.07 -0.28 3.11
N ASP A 41 -15.28 -1.29 3.39
CA ASP A 41 -15.17 -1.92 4.71
C ASP A 41 -13.83 -1.60 5.43
N ARG A 42 -13.00 -0.71 4.86
CA ARG A 42 -11.67 -0.41 5.39
C ARG A 42 -11.46 1.02 5.84
N ASP A 43 -12.33 1.92 5.43
CA ASP A 43 -12.25 3.35 5.76
C ASP A 43 -10.84 3.93 5.48
N TRP A 44 -10.29 3.55 4.32
CA TRP A 44 -9.02 4.08 3.86
C TRP A 44 -9.23 5.22 2.87
N PRO A 45 -8.43 6.29 2.95
CA PRO A 45 -8.46 7.33 1.92
C PRO A 45 -8.26 6.74 0.53
N VAL A 46 -9.04 7.22 -0.45
CA VAL A 46 -8.87 6.80 -1.85
C VAL A 46 -7.51 7.23 -2.41
N MET A 47 -6.94 8.29 -1.85
CA MET A 47 -5.61 8.79 -2.19
C MET A 47 -4.96 9.36 -0.94
N GLN A 48 -3.70 9.01 -0.72
CA GLN A 48 -2.88 9.64 0.30
C GLN A 48 -1.45 9.76 -0.19
N PHE A 49 -0.89 10.97 -0.06
CA PHE A 49 0.50 11.25 -0.37
C PHE A 49 1.12 12.08 0.72
N GLU A 50 2.35 11.75 1.07
CA GLU A 50 3.16 12.50 2.02
C GLU A 50 4.39 13.08 1.34
N ARG A 51 4.76 14.28 1.76
CA ARG A 51 5.94 14.96 1.26
C ARG A 51 7.11 14.72 2.20
N CYS A 52 8.12 14.00 1.72
CA CYS A 52 9.35 13.73 2.44
C CYS A 52 10.40 14.78 2.09
N ALA A 53 10.78 15.63 3.05
CA ALA A 53 11.79 16.65 2.86
C ALA A 53 13.22 16.06 2.80
N GLY A 54 13.46 14.92 3.48
CA GLY A 54 14.72 14.18 3.46
C GLY A 54 14.46 12.68 3.37
N TRP A 55 15.31 11.97 2.63
CA TRP A 55 15.22 10.52 2.48
C TRP A 55 16.59 9.89 2.27
N LEU A 56 16.65 8.59 2.51
CA LEU A 56 17.81 7.75 2.25
C LEU A 56 17.52 6.78 1.11
N VAL A 57 18.50 6.55 0.27
CA VAL A 57 18.47 5.51 -0.75
C VAL A 57 19.58 4.50 -0.43
N HIS A 58 19.22 3.22 -0.39
CA HIS A 58 20.17 2.12 -0.27
C HIS A 58 20.29 1.42 -1.61
N ASP A 59 21.51 1.39 -2.15
CA ASP A 59 21.87 0.57 -3.29
C ASP A 59 22.37 -0.79 -2.76
N ALA A 60 21.59 -1.83 -2.99
CA ALA A 60 21.89 -3.16 -2.49
C ALA A 60 23.06 -3.83 -3.26
N LEU A 61 23.35 -3.41 -4.49
CA LEU A 61 24.46 -3.96 -5.27
C LEU A 61 25.80 -3.50 -4.72
N ASP A 62 25.89 -2.19 -4.44
CA ASP A 62 27.10 -1.57 -3.93
C ASP A 62 27.12 -1.47 -2.40
N ASN A 63 26.04 -1.90 -1.73
CA ASN A 63 25.81 -1.72 -0.29
C ASN A 63 26.06 -0.27 0.18
N ARG A 64 25.59 0.69 -0.61
CA ARG A 64 25.84 2.11 -0.41
C ARG A 64 24.57 2.87 -0.05
N TRP A 65 24.65 3.69 0.98
CA TRP A 65 23.60 4.62 1.37
C TRP A 65 23.88 6.01 0.81
N THR A 66 22.87 6.65 0.27
CA THR A 66 22.91 8.03 -0.21
C THR A 66 21.80 8.84 0.46
N ALA A 67 22.17 9.97 1.05
CA ALA A 67 21.23 10.91 1.68
C ALA A 67 20.79 11.97 0.66
N HIS A 68 19.51 12.32 0.70
CA HIS A 68 18.88 13.29 -0.20
C HIS A 68 18.04 14.32 0.58
N GLY A 69 17.70 15.42 -0.09
CA GLY A 69 16.88 16.49 0.50
C GLY A 69 17.56 17.12 1.71
N THR A 70 16.81 17.30 2.80
CA THR A 70 17.34 17.85 4.05
C THR A 70 18.42 16.98 4.67
N TYR A 71 18.34 15.65 4.50
CA TYR A 71 19.35 14.73 5.05
C TYR A 71 20.73 14.89 4.39
N ALA A 72 20.78 15.33 3.13
CA ALA A 72 22.05 15.64 2.47
C ALA A 72 22.67 16.95 2.97
N LYS A 73 21.85 17.90 3.47
CA LYS A 73 22.30 19.22 3.92
C LYS A 73 22.57 19.29 5.42
N ASP A 74 21.63 18.75 6.19
CA ASP A 74 21.57 18.95 7.65
C ASP A 74 22.02 17.69 8.41
N GLY A 75 22.32 16.60 7.68
CA GLY A 75 22.64 15.29 8.23
C GLY A 75 21.39 14.43 8.46
N VAL A 76 21.63 13.12 8.57
CA VAL A 76 20.59 12.13 8.86
C VAL A 76 20.23 12.24 10.34
N PRO A 77 18.94 12.30 10.70
CA PRO A 77 18.52 12.26 12.11
C PRO A 77 19.09 11.02 12.80
N THR A 78 19.51 11.16 14.04
CA THR A 78 19.87 10.00 14.84
C THR A 78 18.62 9.17 15.05
N LEU A 79 18.54 8.03 14.37
CA LEU A 79 17.49 7.06 14.61
C LEU A 79 17.76 6.43 15.97
N ALA A 80 16.77 6.47 16.87
CA ALA A 80 16.87 5.71 18.10
C ALA A 80 17.15 4.24 17.72
N SER A 81 18.20 3.66 18.32
CA SER A 81 18.45 2.24 18.12
C SER A 81 17.22 1.47 18.59
N PRO A 82 16.57 0.69 17.74
CA PRO A 82 15.45 -0.09 18.19
C PRO A 82 15.93 -0.99 19.34
N ASP A 83 15.17 -1.03 20.43
CA ASP A 83 15.36 -2.06 21.45
C ASP A 83 15.10 -3.41 20.78
N ALA A 84 16.20 -4.03 20.37
CA ALA A 84 16.23 -5.20 19.47
C ALA A 84 15.41 -6.39 20.01
N THR A 85 15.03 -6.36 21.27
CA THR A 85 14.30 -7.46 21.92
C THR A 85 12.77 -7.26 21.94
N ARG A 86 12.29 -6.03 21.83
CA ARG A 86 10.85 -5.71 21.98
C ARG A 86 10.17 -5.28 20.67
N GLU A 87 10.92 -4.77 19.73
CA GLU A 87 10.37 -4.14 18.53
C GLU A 87 10.12 -5.10 17.36
N TYR A 88 10.67 -6.33 17.42
CA TYR A 88 10.57 -7.33 16.35
C TYR A 88 9.67 -8.51 16.66
N ALA A 89 8.91 -8.46 17.76
CA ALA A 89 7.99 -9.53 18.10
C ALA A 89 6.60 -9.28 17.48
N PHE A 90 6.07 -10.27 16.83
CA PHE A 90 4.68 -10.33 16.41
C PHE A 90 4.13 -11.75 16.55
N THR A 91 2.82 -11.85 16.63
CA THR A 91 2.10 -13.10 16.47
C THR A 91 1.04 -12.95 15.41
N ALA A 92 0.88 -13.95 14.57
CA ALA A 92 -0.18 -14.02 13.58
C ALA A 92 -0.90 -15.36 13.70
N GLY A 93 -2.22 -15.31 13.69
CA GLY A 93 -3.05 -16.50 13.63
C GLY A 93 -3.02 -17.15 12.24
N PRO A 94 -3.64 -18.31 12.07
CA PRO A 94 -3.81 -18.91 10.77
C PRO A 94 -4.68 -18.02 9.86
N PRO A 95 -4.39 -17.92 8.56
CA PRO A 95 -5.22 -17.16 7.65
C PRO A 95 -6.58 -17.86 7.44
N VAL A 96 -7.66 -17.11 7.66
CA VAL A 96 -9.04 -17.58 7.48
C VAL A 96 -9.62 -16.93 6.22
N PRO A 97 -10.08 -17.72 5.23
CA PRO A 97 -10.69 -17.17 4.03
C PRO A 97 -12.06 -16.56 4.35
N LEU A 98 -12.37 -15.39 3.76
CA LEU A 98 -13.69 -14.76 3.88
C LEU A 98 -14.73 -15.39 2.94
N GLN A 99 -14.29 -16.11 1.94
CA GLN A 99 -15.12 -16.79 0.97
C GLN A 99 -14.93 -18.31 1.11
N SER A 100 -16.00 -19.08 0.97
CA SER A 100 -15.88 -20.53 0.98
C SER A 100 -15.10 -21.03 -0.23
N ARG A 101 -14.48 -22.20 -0.10
CA ARG A 101 -13.83 -22.87 -1.23
C ARG A 101 -14.79 -23.11 -2.39
N ALA A 102 -16.01 -23.54 -2.09
CA ALA A 102 -17.02 -23.81 -3.11
C ALA A 102 -17.41 -22.56 -3.90
N ASP A 103 -17.58 -21.41 -3.22
CA ASP A 103 -17.89 -20.15 -3.88
C ASP A 103 -16.73 -19.66 -4.76
N TYR A 104 -15.48 -19.85 -4.28
CA TYR A 104 -14.30 -19.52 -5.07
C TYR A 104 -14.20 -20.38 -6.33
N GLU A 105 -14.35 -21.71 -6.21
CA GLU A 105 -14.33 -22.65 -7.32
C GLU A 105 -15.46 -22.37 -8.32
N ALA A 106 -16.66 -22.03 -7.85
CA ALA A 106 -17.76 -21.61 -8.71
C ALA A 106 -17.44 -20.29 -9.46
N GLY A 107 -16.74 -19.36 -8.81
CA GLY A 107 -16.23 -18.16 -9.44
C GLY A 107 -15.24 -18.46 -10.57
N VAL A 108 -14.29 -19.37 -10.32
CA VAL A 108 -13.32 -19.82 -11.33
C VAL A 108 -14.04 -20.45 -12.53
N GLN A 109 -15.02 -21.34 -12.28
CA GLN A 109 -15.78 -21.97 -13.37
C GLN A 109 -16.50 -20.94 -14.23
N ARG A 110 -17.14 -19.93 -13.61
CA ARG A 110 -17.80 -18.84 -14.34
C ARG A 110 -16.82 -18.04 -15.21
N VAL A 111 -15.61 -17.81 -14.73
CA VAL A 111 -14.55 -17.14 -15.51
C VAL A 111 -14.18 -17.99 -16.73
N LEU A 112 -14.03 -19.30 -16.56
CA LEU A 112 -13.74 -20.22 -17.66
C LEU A 112 -14.85 -20.22 -18.72
N ASP A 113 -16.11 -20.17 -18.29
CA ASP A 113 -17.28 -20.10 -19.19
C ASP A 113 -17.25 -18.78 -20.01
N TYR A 114 -16.93 -17.63 -19.39
CA TYR A 114 -16.79 -16.36 -20.10
C TYR A 114 -15.62 -16.35 -21.10
N ILE A 115 -14.50 -16.98 -20.75
CA ILE A 115 -13.36 -17.14 -21.67
C ILE A 115 -13.77 -18.02 -22.86
N ALA A 116 -14.46 -19.12 -22.60
CA ALA A 116 -14.94 -20.03 -23.66
C ALA A 116 -15.98 -19.37 -24.58
N ALA A 117 -16.83 -18.49 -24.05
CA ALA A 117 -17.79 -17.70 -24.83
C ALA A 117 -17.13 -16.55 -25.62
N GLY A 118 -15.88 -16.19 -25.32
CA GLY A 118 -15.18 -15.07 -25.96
C GLY A 118 -15.52 -13.70 -25.35
N ASP A 119 -16.21 -13.66 -24.22
CA ASP A 119 -16.60 -12.43 -23.54
C ASP A 119 -15.39 -11.73 -22.88
N VAL A 120 -14.42 -12.52 -22.41
CA VAL A 120 -13.17 -12.05 -21.82
C VAL A 120 -12.00 -12.94 -22.24
N PHE A 121 -10.79 -12.40 -22.28
CA PHE A 121 -9.58 -13.17 -22.55
C PHE A 121 -8.81 -13.51 -21.27
N GLN A 122 -9.01 -12.75 -20.19
CA GLN A 122 -8.35 -12.93 -18.90
C GLN A 122 -9.19 -12.29 -17.79
N VAL A 123 -9.21 -12.91 -16.62
CA VAL A 123 -9.80 -12.36 -15.40
C VAL A 123 -8.86 -12.64 -14.23
N ASN A 124 -8.60 -11.62 -13.40
CA ASN A 124 -7.92 -11.80 -12.12
C ASN A 124 -8.97 -12.00 -11.01
N LEU A 125 -9.14 -13.24 -10.58
CA LEU A 125 -10.01 -13.57 -9.46
C LEU A 125 -9.21 -13.59 -8.18
N THR A 126 -9.65 -12.80 -7.18
CA THR A 126 -8.97 -12.68 -5.89
C THR A 126 -9.78 -13.29 -4.77
N GLN A 127 -9.09 -13.72 -3.73
CA GLN A 127 -9.68 -14.18 -2.47
C GLN A 127 -9.05 -13.41 -1.31
N ARG A 128 -9.87 -13.01 -0.34
CA ARG A 128 -9.41 -12.34 0.87
C ARG A 128 -9.30 -13.32 2.03
N PHE A 129 -8.20 -13.20 2.75
CA PHE A 129 -7.99 -13.89 4.02
C PHE A 129 -7.85 -12.88 5.13
N THR A 130 -8.28 -13.23 6.32
CA THR A 130 -8.06 -12.48 7.56
C THR A 130 -7.25 -13.33 8.53
N SER A 131 -6.50 -12.68 9.37
CA SER A 131 -5.73 -13.33 10.44
C SER A 131 -5.69 -12.39 11.63
N ASP A 132 -5.77 -12.95 12.82
CA ASP A 132 -5.48 -12.21 14.04
C ASP A 132 -4.01 -11.82 14.04
N PHE A 133 -3.74 -10.58 14.40
CA PHE A 133 -2.39 -10.05 14.45
C PHE A 133 -2.18 -9.25 15.74
N ALA A 134 -1.04 -9.48 16.40
CA ALA A 134 -0.60 -8.68 17.53
C ALA A 134 0.91 -8.46 17.45
N GLY A 135 1.37 -7.26 17.79
CA GLY A 135 2.78 -6.89 17.79
C GLY A 135 3.14 -5.81 16.76
N ASN A 136 4.39 -5.81 16.35
CA ASN A 136 4.93 -4.77 15.46
C ASN A 136 4.75 -5.11 13.97
N PRO A 137 4.00 -4.31 13.18
CA PRO A 137 3.84 -4.54 11.74
C PRO A 137 5.15 -4.48 10.95
N ARG A 138 6.15 -3.71 11.41
CA ARG A 138 7.48 -3.67 10.78
C ARG A 138 8.19 -5.00 10.88
N ALA A 139 8.03 -5.71 12.01
CA ALA A 139 8.57 -7.06 12.19
C ALA A 139 7.93 -8.06 11.24
N LEU A 140 6.62 -7.97 11.03
CA LEU A 140 5.92 -8.78 10.04
C LEU A 140 6.45 -8.49 8.63
N TYR A 141 6.60 -7.21 8.27
CA TYR A 141 7.15 -6.85 6.96
C TYR A 141 8.56 -7.39 6.76
N ALA A 142 9.44 -7.26 7.75
CA ALA A 142 10.79 -7.80 7.69
C ALA A 142 10.80 -9.31 7.46
N ALA A 143 10.00 -10.06 8.23
CA ALA A 143 9.88 -11.50 8.07
C ALA A 143 9.34 -11.90 6.68
N LEU A 144 8.38 -11.16 6.14
CA LEU A 144 7.86 -11.39 4.78
C LEU A 144 8.93 -11.09 3.72
N ALA A 145 9.69 -10.01 3.87
CA ALA A 145 10.76 -9.63 2.95
C ALA A 145 11.90 -10.67 2.93
N ASP A 146 12.20 -11.29 4.07
CA ASP A 146 13.21 -12.35 4.17
C ASP A 146 12.76 -13.65 3.46
N ILE A 147 11.48 -14.01 3.59
CA ILE A 147 10.94 -15.25 3.00
C ILE A 147 10.65 -15.08 1.51
N SER A 148 10.13 -13.93 1.12
CA SER A 148 9.70 -13.63 -0.25
C SER A 148 10.10 -12.21 -0.65
N PRO A 149 11.38 -11.98 -0.95
CA PRO A 149 11.85 -10.66 -1.35
C PRO A 149 11.16 -10.20 -2.63
N ALA A 150 10.44 -9.09 -2.52
CA ALA A 150 9.72 -8.48 -3.64
C ALA A 150 10.50 -7.29 -4.19
N TRP A 151 10.67 -7.23 -5.51
CA TRP A 151 11.37 -6.12 -6.19
C TRP A 151 10.70 -4.75 -5.93
N TYR A 152 9.40 -4.75 -5.69
CA TYR A 152 8.59 -3.54 -5.49
C TYR A 152 7.81 -3.59 -4.18
N GLY A 153 8.33 -4.32 -3.18
CA GLY A 153 7.74 -4.34 -1.84
C GLY A 153 7.94 -3.01 -1.13
N CYS A 154 6.94 -2.57 -0.40
CA CYS A 154 7.05 -1.38 0.45
C CYS A 154 6.31 -1.60 1.77
N TYR A 155 6.81 -0.93 2.80
CA TYR A 155 6.12 -0.74 4.07
C TYR A 155 5.96 0.76 4.31
N GLY A 156 4.76 1.20 4.63
CA GLY A 156 4.46 2.59 4.90
C GLY A 156 3.59 2.73 6.16
N GLU A 157 3.95 3.68 7.00
CA GLU A 157 3.11 4.16 8.10
C GLU A 157 2.62 5.55 7.69
N LEU A 158 1.35 5.63 7.35
CA LEU A 158 0.74 6.88 6.93
C LEU A 158 -0.03 7.48 8.10
N THR A 159 0.15 8.78 8.31
CA THR A 159 -0.54 9.49 9.38
C THR A 159 -2.02 9.63 9.03
N ARG A 160 -2.92 9.13 9.87
CA ARG A 160 -4.34 9.50 9.77
C ARG A 160 -4.48 10.95 10.22
N PHE A 161 -4.99 11.81 9.36
CA PHE A 161 -5.43 13.14 9.75
C PHE A 161 -6.80 12.98 10.44
N ALA A 162 -6.90 13.42 11.69
CA ALA A 162 -8.08 13.23 12.54
C ALA A 162 -9.32 14.03 12.09
N ASP A 163 -9.21 14.88 11.07
CA ASP A 163 -10.24 15.85 10.67
C ASP A 163 -10.79 15.66 9.26
N ASP A 164 -10.41 14.60 8.53
CA ASP A 164 -11.03 14.30 7.25
C ASP A 164 -12.35 13.53 7.47
N GLU A 165 -13.43 14.25 7.76
CA GLU A 165 -14.75 13.73 7.41
C GLU A 165 -14.76 13.43 5.92
N PRO A 166 -15.12 12.20 5.51
CA PRO A 166 -15.21 11.88 4.10
C PRO A 166 -16.26 12.83 3.47
N GLN A 167 -15.81 13.72 2.59
CA GLN A 167 -16.74 14.45 1.74
C GLN A 167 -17.44 13.42 0.85
N ARG A 168 -18.54 12.90 1.36
CA ARG A 168 -19.49 12.10 0.60
C ARG A 168 -20.25 13.04 -0.34
N THR A 169 -19.81 13.08 -1.56
CA THR A 169 -20.59 13.62 -2.68
C THR A 169 -20.81 12.55 -3.73
#